data_dd2c30ad49610998a8006bf655bee1ca
#
_entry.id   dd2c30ad49610998a8006bf655bee1ca
#
_cell.length_a   1.000
_cell.length_b   1.000
_cell.length_c   1.000
_cell.angle_alpha   90.00
_cell.angle_beta   90.00
_cell.angle_gamma   90.00
#
_symmetry.space_group_name_H-M   'P 1'
#
loop_
_entity.id
_entity.type
_entity.pdbx_description
1 polymer ?
#
loop_
_entity_poly.entity_id
_entity_poly.type
_entity_poly.pdbx_seq_one_letter_code
_entity_poly.pdbx_strand_id
1 'polypeptide(L)'
;MTSDWINLGTRPLKKLRPAQFPDISALAQDPTRAERGPEAVDVLLANPPAPDGGIWIRSQHRVGRRSRENMLWPQVSLATLAACLQPDYPVEVVDAIATRMSWPEFEDLLDRKRPRFYLTQVTAPTLTNDMYGVFLAKSKGARTIAFGTHVTPNTINTMTAHPALDFILRGEPELTLRELIDALAGRTGQNAAMEALMQKTDPDRTPLPAEMAAGGDFSSIKGLAWRSGGEVKINPDRPFIPDLDDLPLPLHHLLPLDSYRMPLIKGPYAFIVPSRGCPAGCKFCIKHVSYNYTVRVRSAQNVLAELWSLKRLGINHVMMYADLFTVDRDHVVGICRAMIEDRIDMKWMCNSRVDYVDQEMLALMGRAGCHMISWGIESGSKEVLKRARKGIDPAKTERALRWAKQAGIKNFGYFIIGLPGETAETIRQTIAFAKRLPLDFAIFHIAAPYPGTPFFYEVVENGWFRPGTNWEEIDMDGSTVLDYGHLSAEALEYWQKRATREWALRPGPILSAFRSLNTWAGFKSAVDAGLQTLSFIKG
;
A
#
# COMPACT_ATOMS: atom_id res chain seq x y z
N MET A 1 -16.16 -21.85 -3.23
CA MET A 1 -16.82 -20.51 -3.21
C MET A 1 -15.93 -19.46 -3.87
N THR A 2 -15.32 -19.72 -5.01
CA THR A 2 -14.21 -18.88 -5.49
C THR A 2 -14.34 -18.38 -6.93
N SER A 3 -15.12 -19.02 -7.79
CA SER A 3 -15.17 -18.63 -9.21
C SER A 3 -16.29 -17.64 -9.58
N ASP A 4 -17.41 -17.68 -8.90
CA ASP A 4 -18.59 -16.91 -9.30
C ASP A 4 -18.55 -15.44 -8.83
N TRP A 5 -17.82 -15.14 -7.77
CA TRP A 5 -17.70 -13.78 -7.21
C TRP A 5 -16.84 -12.86 -8.07
N ILE A 6 -15.84 -13.39 -8.77
CA ILE A 6 -14.98 -12.62 -9.67
C ILE A 6 -15.78 -12.04 -10.85
N ASN A 7 -16.80 -12.77 -11.31
CA ASN A 7 -17.66 -12.35 -12.41
C ASN A 7 -18.70 -11.27 -12.01
N LEU A 8 -19.08 -11.18 -10.75
CA LEU A 8 -20.03 -10.16 -10.30
C LEU A 8 -19.41 -8.76 -10.24
N GLY A 9 -18.12 -8.66 -9.86
CA GLY A 9 -17.41 -7.39 -9.78
C GLY A 9 -17.19 -6.67 -11.10
N THR A 10 -17.34 -7.36 -12.23
CA THR A 10 -17.13 -6.78 -13.56
C THR A 10 -18.39 -6.20 -14.20
N ARG A 11 -19.57 -6.57 -13.73
CA ARG A 11 -20.85 -6.16 -14.35
C ARG A 11 -21.11 -4.65 -14.31
N PRO A 12 -20.88 -3.90 -13.21
CA PRO A 12 -21.09 -2.47 -13.19
C PRO A 12 -20.01 -1.67 -13.93
N LEU A 13 -18.79 -2.23 -14.04
CA LEU A 13 -17.62 -1.58 -14.62
C LEU A 13 -17.32 -2.07 -16.05
N LYS A 14 -18.28 -2.69 -16.73
CA LYS A 14 -18.17 -3.18 -18.11
C LYS A 14 -17.70 -2.15 -19.16
N LYS A 15 -17.56 -0.88 -18.79
CA LYS A 15 -17.06 0.18 -19.66
C LYS A 15 -15.59 0.53 -19.38
N LEU A 16 -14.81 -0.36 -18.73
CA LEU A 16 -13.37 -0.27 -18.80
C LEU A 16 -12.98 -0.24 -20.28
N ARG A 17 -12.57 0.91 -20.78
CA ARG A 17 -11.88 0.97 -22.06
C ARG A 17 -10.55 0.24 -21.84
N PRO A 18 -10.27 -0.86 -22.55
CA PRO A 18 -8.90 -1.38 -22.58
C PRO A 18 -8.01 -0.21 -22.99
N ALA A 19 -6.88 -0.03 -22.33
CA ALA A 19 -5.87 0.87 -22.85
C ALA A 19 -5.57 0.38 -24.29
N GLN A 20 -5.77 1.23 -25.28
CA GLN A 20 -5.50 0.89 -26.67
C GLN A 20 -3.98 0.95 -26.87
N PHE A 21 -3.29 -0.08 -26.40
CA PHE A 21 -1.88 -0.27 -26.70
C PHE A 21 -1.74 -1.02 -28.03
N PRO A 22 -0.69 -0.73 -28.81
CA PRO A 22 -0.39 -1.50 -30.03
C PRO A 22 -0.27 -3.00 -29.75
N ASP A 23 -0.56 -3.83 -30.74
CA ASP A 23 -0.35 -5.27 -30.65
C ASP A 23 1.15 -5.57 -30.52
N ILE A 24 1.53 -6.25 -29.45
CA ILE A 24 2.91 -6.61 -29.13
C ILE A 24 3.14 -8.12 -29.15
N SER A 25 2.21 -8.90 -29.68
CA SER A 25 2.31 -10.37 -29.74
C SER A 25 3.57 -10.89 -30.46
N ALA A 26 4.18 -10.04 -31.32
CA ALA A 26 5.42 -10.35 -32.05
C ALA A 26 6.73 -10.03 -31.29
N LEU A 27 6.69 -9.40 -30.10
CA LEU A 27 7.89 -8.83 -29.43
C LEU A 27 8.56 -9.74 -28.39
N ALA A 28 8.38 -11.05 -28.44
CA ALA A 28 8.80 -11.91 -27.34
C ALA A 28 10.02 -12.79 -27.64
N GLN A 29 11.18 -12.24 -27.89
CA GLN A 29 12.44 -13.01 -27.77
C GLN A 29 13.27 -12.46 -26.60
N ASP A 30 13.70 -13.35 -25.69
CA ASP A 30 14.56 -13.00 -24.55
C ASP A 30 16.02 -12.86 -25.04
N PRO A 31 16.56 -11.64 -25.19
CA PRO A 31 17.94 -11.46 -25.58
C PRO A 31 18.86 -11.98 -24.48
N THR A 32 19.96 -12.60 -24.86
CA THR A 32 20.98 -13.01 -23.88
C THR A 32 21.57 -11.81 -23.14
N ARG A 33 22.08 -12.00 -21.93
CA ARG A 33 22.64 -10.90 -21.12
C ARG A 33 23.76 -10.15 -21.84
N ALA A 34 24.59 -10.84 -22.62
CA ALA A 34 25.67 -10.24 -23.41
C ALA A 34 25.14 -9.26 -24.47
N GLU A 35 23.95 -9.51 -25.02
CA GLU A 35 23.32 -8.65 -26.04
C GLU A 35 22.60 -7.43 -25.41
N ARG A 36 22.36 -7.44 -24.09
CA ARG A 36 21.63 -6.37 -23.39
C ARG A 36 22.47 -5.15 -23.04
N GLY A 37 23.79 -5.25 -23.07
CA GLY A 37 24.72 -4.16 -22.78
C GLY A 37 25.26 -4.15 -21.33
N PRO A 38 26.23 -3.24 -21.03
CA PRO A 38 26.97 -3.25 -19.77
C PRO A 38 26.15 -2.85 -18.54
N GLU A 39 25.11 -2.05 -18.71
CA GLU A 39 24.23 -1.61 -17.62
C GLU A 39 23.04 -2.54 -17.38
N ALA A 40 22.95 -3.66 -18.10
CA ALA A 40 21.82 -4.56 -18.02
C ALA A 40 21.64 -5.17 -16.63
N VAL A 41 20.40 -5.21 -16.16
CA VAL A 41 19.99 -5.86 -14.91
C VAL A 41 19.12 -7.08 -15.19
N ASP A 42 19.12 -8.07 -14.30
CA ASP A 42 18.21 -9.21 -14.48
C ASP A 42 16.79 -8.83 -14.07
N VAL A 43 16.61 -8.17 -12.92
CA VAL A 43 15.28 -7.78 -12.41
C VAL A 43 15.23 -6.29 -12.13
N LEU A 44 14.28 -5.60 -12.76
CA LEU A 44 13.95 -4.22 -12.46
C LEU A 44 12.63 -4.18 -11.68
N LEU A 45 12.69 -3.73 -10.42
CA LEU A 45 11.53 -3.52 -9.58
C LEU A 45 11.18 -2.02 -9.63
N ALA A 46 10.02 -1.69 -10.19
CA ALA A 46 9.70 -0.31 -10.51
C ALA A 46 8.41 0.18 -9.83
N ASN A 47 8.48 1.41 -9.30
CA ASN A 47 7.36 2.29 -9.07
C ASN A 47 7.39 3.32 -10.21
N PRO A 48 6.63 3.13 -11.32
CA PRO A 48 6.78 3.91 -12.53
C PRO A 48 6.33 5.38 -12.34
N PRO A 49 6.60 6.28 -13.31
CA PRO A 49 6.17 7.66 -13.24
C PRO A 49 4.68 7.82 -12.98
N ALA A 50 4.29 8.93 -12.41
CA ALA A 50 2.89 9.24 -12.11
C ALA A 50 2.09 9.61 -13.38
N PRO A 51 0.76 9.40 -13.40
CA PRO A 51 -0.10 9.74 -14.54
C PRO A 51 -0.03 11.23 -14.93
N ASP A 52 0.10 12.10 -13.92
CA ASP A 52 -0.04 13.55 -14.03
C ASP A 52 1.16 14.33 -13.44
N GLY A 53 2.29 13.65 -13.24
CA GLY A 53 3.46 14.21 -12.56
C GLY A 53 3.26 14.46 -11.06
N GLY A 54 2.10 14.11 -10.51
CA GLY A 54 1.78 14.21 -9.09
C GLY A 54 2.44 13.11 -8.25
N ILE A 55 2.14 13.12 -6.95
CA ILE A 55 2.56 12.05 -6.05
C ILE A 55 1.41 11.08 -5.89
N TRP A 56 1.60 9.86 -6.38
CA TRP A 56 0.66 8.77 -6.20
C TRP A 56 1.24 7.72 -5.26
N ILE A 57 0.46 7.36 -4.26
CA ILE A 57 0.84 6.34 -3.28
C ILE A 57 0.49 4.98 -3.84
N ARG A 58 1.49 4.11 -3.95
CA ARG A 58 1.34 2.69 -4.25
C ARG A 58 1.88 1.89 -3.07
N SER A 59 1.17 0.87 -2.64
CA SER A 59 1.55 0.04 -1.51
C SER A 59 0.93 -1.35 -1.59
N GLN A 60 1.70 -2.38 -1.28
CA GLN A 60 1.21 -3.76 -1.15
C GLN A 60 0.19 -3.92 -0.01
N HIS A 61 0.31 -3.10 1.02
CA HIS A 61 -0.45 -3.23 2.26
C HIS A 61 -1.69 -2.34 2.30
N ARG A 62 -1.82 -1.39 1.36
CA ARG A 62 -2.89 -0.40 1.34
C ARG A 62 -3.31 -0.06 -0.08
N VAL A 63 -4.44 0.61 -0.16
CA VAL A 63 -4.98 1.14 -1.41
C VAL A 63 -4.11 2.29 -1.93
N GLY A 64 -4.07 2.43 -3.25
CA GLY A 64 -3.47 3.59 -3.89
C GLY A 64 -4.34 4.83 -3.74
N ARG A 65 -3.70 5.98 -3.68
CA ARG A 65 -4.35 7.29 -3.70
C ARG A 65 -3.39 8.38 -4.17
N ARG A 66 -3.92 9.51 -4.57
CA ARG A 66 -3.10 10.71 -4.78
C ARG A 66 -2.70 11.30 -3.42
N SER A 67 -1.44 11.64 -3.24
CA SER A 67 -0.96 12.33 -2.04
C SER A 67 -1.15 13.84 -2.21
N ARG A 68 -2.17 14.37 -1.56
CA ARG A 68 -2.42 15.83 -1.53
C ARG A 68 -1.52 16.55 -0.55
N GLU A 69 -1.06 15.85 0.45
CA GLU A 69 -0.13 16.34 1.47
C GLU A 69 1.33 16.38 1.03
N ASN A 70 1.64 16.07 -0.23
CA ASN A 70 3.02 15.97 -0.75
C ASN A 70 3.89 14.94 0.00
N MET A 71 3.29 13.90 0.54
CA MET A 71 4.00 12.81 1.18
C MET A 71 4.49 11.81 0.13
N LEU A 72 5.79 11.69 -0.03
CA LEU A 72 6.41 10.64 -0.84
C LEU A 72 6.44 9.32 -0.06
N TRP A 73 6.00 8.25 -0.67
CA TRP A 73 5.76 6.96 -0.02
C TRP A 73 6.93 5.99 -0.22
N PRO A 74 7.75 5.70 0.81
CA PRO A 74 8.87 4.76 0.67
C PRO A 74 8.42 3.37 0.19
N GLN A 75 9.09 2.85 -0.85
CA GLN A 75 8.73 1.61 -1.51
C GLN A 75 9.34 0.37 -0.80
N VAL A 76 9.05 0.21 0.49
CA VAL A 76 9.59 -0.90 1.30
C VAL A 76 9.25 -2.28 0.73
N SER A 77 8.09 -2.45 0.08
CA SER A 77 7.71 -3.71 -0.56
C SER A 77 8.69 -4.09 -1.68
N LEU A 78 9.11 -3.10 -2.51
CA LEU A 78 10.11 -3.36 -3.56
C LEU A 78 11.47 -3.69 -2.95
N ALA A 79 11.87 -3.04 -1.86
CA ALA A 79 13.11 -3.34 -1.16
C ALA A 79 13.10 -4.75 -0.52
N THR A 80 11.94 -5.21 -0.03
CA THR A 80 11.76 -6.58 0.48
C THR A 80 11.87 -7.62 -0.64
N LEU A 81 11.21 -7.36 -1.77
CA LEU A 81 11.27 -8.24 -2.93
C LEU A 81 12.69 -8.33 -3.52
N ALA A 82 13.41 -7.19 -3.56
CA ALA A 82 14.82 -7.17 -3.94
C ALA A 82 15.68 -8.04 -3.01
N ALA A 83 15.43 -7.99 -1.70
CA ALA A 83 16.14 -8.81 -0.73
C ALA A 83 15.93 -10.32 -0.93
N CYS A 84 14.73 -10.72 -1.36
CA CYS A 84 14.44 -12.14 -1.68
C CYS A 84 15.18 -12.63 -2.93
N LEU A 85 15.67 -11.73 -3.78
CA LEU A 85 16.36 -12.07 -5.03
C LEU A 85 17.89 -11.97 -4.94
N GLN A 86 18.40 -11.09 -4.08
CA GLN A 86 19.85 -11.01 -3.85
C GLN A 86 20.36 -12.12 -2.92
N PRO A 87 21.63 -12.56 -3.05
CA PRO A 87 22.62 -12.09 -4.03
C PRO A 87 22.56 -12.77 -5.40
N ASP A 88 21.59 -13.66 -5.64
CA ASP A 88 21.57 -14.56 -6.80
C ASP A 88 21.33 -13.84 -8.13
N TYR A 89 20.65 -12.69 -8.08
CA TYR A 89 20.27 -11.89 -9.26
C TYR A 89 20.73 -10.44 -9.13
N PRO A 90 21.28 -9.84 -10.19
CA PRO A 90 21.43 -8.40 -10.31
C PRO A 90 20.05 -7.71 -10.33
N VAL A 91 19.72 -7.00 -9.26
CA VAL A 91 18.44 -6.29 -9.12
C VAL A 91 18.68 -4.78 -9.04
N GLU A 92 17.71 -4.01 -9.57
CA GLU A 92 17.64 -2.58 -9.39
C GLU A 92 16.22 -2.19 -8.95
N VAL A 93 16.14 -1.23 -8.04
CA VAL A 93 14.85 -0.68 -7.58
C VAL A 93 14.75 0.77 -8.04
N VAL A 94 13.69 1.08 -8.77
CA VAL A 94 13.44 2.43 -9.29
C VAL A 94 12.14 2.96 -8.72
N ASP A 95 12.20 4.08 -8.02
CA ASP A 95 11.03 4.86 -7.62
C ASP A 95 10.98 6.17 -8.42
N ALA A 96 10.34 6.12 -9.59
CA ALA A 96 10.23 7.25 -10.50
C ALA A 96 9.39 8.39 -9.92
N ILE A 97 8.47 8.11 -8.99
CA ILE A 97 7.71 9.16 -8.29
C ILE A 97 8.60 9.92 -7.30
N ALA A 98 9.40 9.21 -6.53
CA ALA A 98 10.29 9.83 -5.55
C ALA A 98 11.39 10.66 -6.22
N THR A 99 11.91 10.20 -7.35
CA THR A 99 12.95 10.89 -8.13
C THR A 99 12.40 11.91 -9.13
N ARG A 100 11.06 12.05 -9.24
CA ARG A 100 10.41 12.92 -10.21
C ARG A 100 10.75 12.61 -11.67
N MET A 101 11.02 11.35 -11.96
CA MET A 101 11.33 10.87 -13.29
C MET A 101 10.12 10.99 -14.21
N SER A 102 10.32 11.52 -15.40
CA SER A 102 9.32 11.60 -16.47
C SER A 102 9.21 10.27 -17.22
N TRP A 103 8.17 10.11 -18.04
CA TRP A 103 8.00 8.93 -18.88
C TRP A 103 9.12 8.76 -19.91
N PRO A 104 9.58 9.81 -20.64
CA PRO A 104 10.74 9.69 -21.53
C PRO A 104 12.01 9.22 -20.81
N GLU A 105 12.31 9.77 -19.63
CA GLU A 105 13.47 9.34 -18.83
C GLU A 105 13.34 7.89 -18.36
N PHE A 106 12.11 7.44 -18.05
CA PHE A 106 11.84 6.06 -17.67
C PHE A 106 11.98 5.11 -18.87
N GLU A 107 11.59 5.53 -20.08
CA GLU A 107 11.80 4.77 -21.30
C GLU A 107 13.29 4.64 -21.63
N ASP A 108 14.06 5.74 -21.55
CA ASP A 108 15.51 5.73 -21.70
C ASP A 108 16.21 4.81 -20.68
N LEU A 109 15.68 4.77 -19.44
CA LEU A 109 16.17 3.84 -18.43
C LEU A 109 15.93 2.38 -18.82
N LEU A 110 14.74 2.06 -19.33
CA LEU A 110 14.44 0.70 -19.82
C LEU A 110 15.35 0.31 -21.00
N ASP A 111 15.67 1.25 -21.90
CA ASP A 111 16.58 1.02 -23.03
C ASP A 111 18.02 0.74 -22.58
N ARG A 112 18.49 1.41 -21.53
CA ARG A 112 19.84 1.20 -20.97
C ARG A 112 19.90 -0.08 -20.12
N LYS A 113 18.90 -0.31 -19.26
CA LYS A 113 18.89 -1.42 -18.31
C LYS A 113 18.48 -2.75 -18.93
N ARG A 114 17.67 -2.74 -19.98
CA ARG A 114 17.18 -3.94 -20.70
C ARG A 114 16.88 -5.13 -19.75
N PRO A 115 15.95 -4.96 -18.79
CA PRO A 115 15.72 -6.00 -17.79
C PRO A 115 15.16 -7.27 -18.44
N ARG A 116 15.58 -8.44 -17.93
CA ARG A 116 14.90 -9.71 -18.28
C ARG A 116 13.51 -9.76 -17.66
N PHE A 117 13.40 -9.24 -16.44
CA PHE A 117 12.16 -9.23 -15.66
C PHE A 117 11.86 -7.81 -15.19
N TYR A 118 10.69 -7.36 -15.53
CA TYR A 118 10.14 -6.10 -15.06
C TYR A 118 9.01 -6.37 -14.09
N LEU A 119 9.10 -5.84 -12.87
CA LEU A 119 8.08 -6.01 -11.86
C LEU A 119 7.55 -4.66 -11.39
N THR A 120 6.22 -4.51 -11.32
CA THR A 120 5.56 -3.31 -10.81
C THR A 120 4.45 -3.62 -9.83
N GLN A 121 4.24 -2.68 -8.90
CA GLN A 121 3.14 -2.71 -7.95
C GLN A 121 1.94 -1.93 -8.48
N VAL A 122 0.75 -2.56 -8.50
CA VAL A 122 -0.44 -2.01 -9.14
C VAL A 122 -1.53 -1.71 -8.12
N THR A 123 -2.08 -0.50 -8.21
CA THR A 123 -3.24 -0.06 -7.41
C THR A 123 -4.37 0.41 -8.33
N ALA A 124 -5.60 0.47 -7.81
CA ALA A 124 -6.75 0.83 -8.63
C ALA A 124 -6.60 2.19 -9.34
N PRO A 125 -6.25 3.30 -8.64
CA PRO A 125 -6.24 4.62 -9.26
C PRO A 125 -5.04 4.86 -10.22
N THR A 126 -4.13 3.89 -10.35
CA THR A 126 -2.98 4.02 -11.24
C THR A 126 -2.88 2.92 -12.28
N LEU A 127 -3.94 2.11 -12.42
CA LEU A 127 -3.92 0.89 -13.22
C LEU A 127 -3.44 1.12 -14.66
N THR A 128 -4.06 2.03 -15.41
CA THR A 128 -3.69 2.29 -16.82
C THR A 128 -2.25 2.78 -16.92
N ASN A 129 -1.85 3.64 -15.99
CA ASN A 129 -0.50 4.18 -15.93
C ASN A 129 0.55 3.09 -15.61
N ASP A 130 0.24 2.19 -14.66
CA ASP A 130 1.13 1.09 -14.31
C ASP A 130 1.26 0.09 -15.47
N MET A 131 0.15 -0.15 -16.18
CA MET A 131 0.14 -1.00 -17.38
C MET A 131 0.86 -0.36 -18.57
N TYR A 132 0.95 0.97 -18.65
CA TYR A 132 1.83 1.62 -19.64
C TYR A 132 3.31 1.31 -19.38
N GLY A 133 3.75 1.32 -18.13
CA GLY A 133 5.10 0.86 -17.76
C GLY A 133 5.34 -0.62 -18.12
N VAL A 134 4.34 -1.46 -17.88
CA VAL A 134 4.37 -2.88 -18.30
C VAL A 134 4.49 -3.00 -19.82
N PHE A 135 3.72 -2.22 -20.59
CA PHE A 135 3.78 -2.20 -22.05
C PHE A 135 5.18 -1.79 -22.55
N LEU A 136 5.74 -0.71 -22.03
CA LEU A 136 7.09 -0.24 -22.38
C LEU A 136 8.14 -1.31 -22.10
N ALA A 137 8.12 -1.91 -20.91
CA ALA A 137 9.08 -2.97 -20.57
C ALA A 137 8.93 -4.21 -21.48
N LYS A 138 7.68 -4.59 -21.79
CA LYS A 138 7.40 -5.68 -22.72
C LYS A 138 7.91 -5.40 -24.13
N SER A 139 7.75 -4.17 -24.63
CA SER A 139 8.25 -3.76 -25.94
C SER A 139 9.77 -3.80 -26.06
N LYS A 140 10.47 -3.74 -24.91
CA LYS A 140 11.95 -3.86 -24.82
C LYS A 140 12.39 -5.32 -24.52
N GLY A 141 11.47 -6.29 -24.59
CA GLY A 141 11.77 -7.73 -24.46
C GLY A 141 11.69 -8.29 -23.03
N ALA A 142 11.28 -7.51 -22.04
CA ALA A 142 11.15 -8.00 -20.68
C ALA A 142 9.98 -8.97 -20.48
N ARG A 143 10.11 -9.95 -19.61
CA ARG A 143 9.00 -10.65 -18.98
C ARG A 143 8.39 -9.74 -17.93
N THR A 144 7.09 -9.55 -17.95
CA THR A 144 6.39 -8.54 -17.14
C THR A 144 5.58 -9.17 -16.03
N ILE A 145 5.75 -8.62 -14.83
CA ILE A 145 5.19 -9.14 -13.59
C ILE A 145 4.48 -8.01 -12.85
N ALA A 146 3.28 -8.25 -12.37
CA ALA A 146 2.56 -7.32 -11.51
C ALA A 146 2.17 -7.97 -10.18
N PHE A 147 2.07 -7.16 -9.13
CA PHE A 147 1.51 -7.55 -7.83
C PHE A 147 0.74 -6.39 -7.21
N GLY A 148 0.01 -6.63 -6.17
CA GLY A 148 -0.65 -5.57 -5.40
C GLY A 148 -2.13 -5.79 -5.17
N THR A 149 -2.72 -4.84 -4.46
CA THR A 149 -4.09 -4.94 -3.95
C THR A 149 -5.16 -4.90 -5.04
N HIS A 150 -4.87 -4.35 -6.21
CA HIS A 150 -5.82 -4.31 -7.32
C HIS A 150 -5.81 -5.62 -8.13
N VAL A 151 -4.62 -6.10 -8.49
CA VAL A 151 -4.49 -7.22 -9.43
C VAL A 151 -4.83 -8.57 -8.80
N THR A 152 -4.68 -8.73 -7.48
CA THR A 152 -5.02 -9.97 -6.78
C THR A 152 -6.51 -10.33 -6.93
N PRO A 153 -7.48 -9.46 -6.62
CA PRO A 153 -8.90 -9.78 -6.79
C PRO A 153 -9.38 -9.66 -8.24
N ASN A 154 -8.68 -8.91 -9.09
CA ASN A 154 -9.06 -8.64 -10.49
C ASN A 154 -8.13 -9.32 -11.50
N THR A 155 -7.52 -10.43 -11.15
CA THR A 155 -6.50 -11.13 -11.95
C THR A 155 -6.93 -11.36 -13.40
N ILE A 156 -8.08 -12.01 -13.64
CA ILE A 156 -8.55 -12.33 -14.99
C ILE A 156 -8.80 -11.06 -15.79
N ASN A 157 -9.52 -10.10 -15.20
CA ASN A 157 -9.87 -8.85 -15.89
C ASN A 157 -8.62 -8.05 -16.27
N THR A 158 -7.67 -7.93 -15.33
CA THR A 158 -6.44 -7.19 -15.56
C THR A 158 -5.60 -7.84 -16.66
N MET A 159 -5.37 -9.13 -16.59
CA MET A 159 -4.61 -9.81 -17.64
C MET A 159 -5.31 -9.81 -18.98
N THR A 160 -6.63 -9.99 -19.03
CA THR A 160 -7.39 -9.96 -20.29
C THR A 160 -7.33 -8.57 -20.95
N ALA A 161 -7.45 -7.50 -20.15
CA ALA A 161 -7.39 -6.13 -20.65
C ALA A 161 -5.98 -5.69 -21.06
N HIS A 162 -4.93 -6.32 -20.51
CA HIS A 162 -3.54 -5.91 -20.69
C HIS A 162 -2.66 -7.09 -21.16
N PRO A 163 -2.65 -7.40 -22.49
CA PRO A 163 -1.89 -8.54 -23.04
C PRO A 163 -0.37 -8.47 -22.81
N ALA A 164 0.17 -7.26 -22.56
CA ALA A 164 1.58 -7.06 -22.25
C ALA A 164 2.00 -7.64 -20.88
N LEU A 165 1.04 -7.95 -20.00
CA LEU A 165 1.30 -8.49 -18.67
C LEU A 165 1.38 -10.01 -18.74
N ASP A 166 2.56 -10.59 -18.43
CA ASP A 166 2.79 -12.04 -18.49
C ASP A 166 2.33 -12.75 -17.21
N PHE A 167 2.62 -12.14 -16.03
CA PHE A 167 2.42 -12.77 -14.73
C PHE A 167 1.79 -11.83 -13.70
N ILE A 168 0.96 -12.39 -12.82
CA ILE A 168 0.50 -11.71 -11.60
C ILE A 168 0.87 -12.57 -10.40
N LEU A 169 1.52 -11.92 -9.40
CA LEU A 169 1.75 -12.51 -8.09
C LEU A 169 0.58 -12.15 -7.18
N ARG A 170 -0.12 -13.15 -6.68
CA ARG A 170 -1.32 -13.00 -5.86
C ARG A 170 -1.00 -13.19 -4.38
N GLY A 171 -1.61 -12.39 -3.51
CA GLY A 171 -1.37 -12.45 -2.07
C GLY A 171 0.00 -11.88 -1.68
N GLU A 172 0.78 -12.63 -0.91
CA GLU A 172 2.17 -12.29 -0.55
C GLU A 172 3.10 -12.63 -1.72
N PRO A 173 3.77 -11.65 -2.33
CA PRO A 173 4.49 -11.87 -3.58
C PRO A 173 5.91 -12.45 -3.40
N GLU A 174 6.50 -12.38 -2.21
CA GLU A 174 7.93 -12.62 -1.97
C GLU A 174 8.39 -13.99 -2.50
N LEU A 175 7.77 -15.04 -2.01
CA LEU A 175 8.16 -16.41 -2.37
C LEU A 175 7.68 -16.82 -3.77
N THR A 176 6.53 -16.30 -4.19
CA THR A 176 6.03 -16.54 -5.55
C THR A 176 6.93 -15.87 -6.59
N LEU A 177 7.42 -14.65 -6.30
CA LEU A 177 8.40 -13.98 -7.15
C LEU A 177 9.70 -14.78 -7.24
N ARG A 178 10.23 -15.18 -6.07
CA ARG A 178 11.49 -15.94 -6.02
C ARG A 178 11.39 -17.23 -6.83
N GLU A 179 10.35 -18.02 -6.62
CA GLU A 179 10.13 -19.28 -7.31
C GLU A 179 9.96 -19.09 -8.83
N LEU A 180 9.21 -18.07 -9.25
CA LEU A 180 9.02 -17.74 -10.66
C LEU A 180 10.35 -17.35 -11.34
N ILE A 181 11.14 -16.47 -10.70
CA ILE A 181 12.42 -16.01 -11.26
C ILE A 181 13.43 -17.17 -11.33
N ASP A 182 13.50 -18.01 -10.29
CA ASP A 182 14.37 -19.20 -10.28
C ASP A 182 14.00 -20.17 -11.41
N ALA A 183 12.70 -20.42 -11.61
CA ALA A 183 12.22 -21.28 -12.67
C ALA A 183 12.57 -20.74 -14.07
N LEU A 184 12.27 -19.44 -14.32
CA LEU A 184 12.56 -18.78 -15.60
C LEU A 184 14.06 -18.61 -15.88
N ALA A 185 14.90 -18.59 -14.85
CA ALA A 185 16.35 -18.50 -14.97
C ALA A 185 17.05 -19.88 -14.98
N GLY A 186 16.31 -20.99 -14.82
CA GLY A 186 16.89 -22.34 -14.70
C GLY A 186 17.71 -22.54 -13.43
N ARG A 187 17.35 -21.89 -12.32
CA ARG A 187 18.07 -21.88 -11.04
C ARG A 187 17.29 -22.47 -9.87
N THR A 188 16.23 -23.20 -10.15
CA THR A 188 15.43 -23.87 -9.10
C THR A 188 16.31 -24.69 -8.18
N GLY A 189 16.16 -24.50 -6.85
CA GLY A 189 16.91 -25.24 -5.83
C GLY A 189 18.32 -24.73 -5.54
N GLN A 190 18.83 -23.70 -6.23
CA GLN A 190 20.22 -23.24 -6.04
C GLN A 190 20.44 -22.43 -4.74
N ASN A 191 19.41 -21.77 -4.21
CA ASN A 191 19.52 -21.04 -2.95
C ASN A 191 18.86 -21.83 -1.81
N ALA A 192 19.68 -22.51 -1.01
CA ALA A 192 19.23 -23.41 0.05
C ALA A 192 18.36 -22.69 1.12
N ALA A 193 18.66 -21.42 1.46
CA ALA A 193 17.91 -20.68 2.45
C ALA A 193 16.50 -20.34 1.94
N MET A 194 16.39 -19.88 0.69
CA MET A 194 15.09 -19.58 0.08
C MET A 194 14.27 -20.85 -0.17
N GLU A 195 14.92 -21.97 -0.56
CA GLU A 195 14.25 -23.27 -0.69
C GLU A 195 13.69 -23.74 0.65
N ALA A 196 14.49 -23.64 1.72
CA ALA A 196 14.03 -23.99 3.07
C ALA A 196 12.84 -23.15 3.53
N LEU A 197 12.85 -21.83 3.24
CA LEU A 197 11.75 -20.94 3.56
C LEU A 197 10.50 -21.27 2.73
N MET A 198 10.64 -21.54 1.45
CA MET A 198 9.54 -21.97 0.58
C MET A 198 8.93 -23.29 1.07
N GLN A 199 9.76 -24.26 1.45
CA GLN A 199 9.31 -25.56 1.96
C GLN A 199 8.66 -25.42 3.36
N LYS A 200 9.18 -24.55 4.24
CA LYS A 200 8.56 -24.24 5.56
C LYS A 200 7.20 -23.60 5.38
N THR A 201 7.05 -22.72 4.40
CA THR A 201 5.80 -22.00 4.12
C THR A 201 4.74 -22.89 3.47
N ASP A 202 5.16 -23.78 2.60
CA ASP A 202 4.31 -24.70 1.85
C ASP A 202 4.92 -26.11 1.88
N PRO A 203 4.63 -26.92 2.91
CA PRO A 203 5.17 -28.27 3.06
C PRO A 203 4.85 -29.23 1.90
N ASP A 204 3.74 -28.99 1.21
CA ASP A 204 3.30 -29.78 0.05
C ASP A 204 3.86 -29.25 -1.28
N ARG A 205 4.77 -28.27 -1.23
CA ARG A 205 5.37 -27.70 -2.43
C ARG A 205 6.18 -28.73 -3.21
N THR A 206 5.93 -28.77 -4.51
CA THR A 206 6.79 -29.48 -5.48
C THR A 206 7.52 -28.43 -6.30
N PRO A 207 8.86 -28.34 -6.21
CA PRO A 207 9.64 -27.43 -7.04
C PRO A 207 9.36 -27.64 -8.53
N LEU A 208 9.23 -26.54 -9.28
CA LEU A 208 8.98 -26.63 -10.72
C LEU A 208 10.23 -27.16 -11.45
N PRO A 209 10.14 -28.29 -12.19
CA PRO A 209 11.22 -28.76 -13.04
C PRO A 209 11.57 -27.74 -14.13
N ALA A 210 12.88 -27.61 -14.44
CA ALA A 210 13.35 -26.65 -15.42
C ALA A 210 12.75 -26.88 -16.84
N GLU A 211 12.52 -28.14 -17.19
CA GLU A 211 11.91 -28.52 -18.48
C GLU A 211 10.46 -28.01 -18.59
N MET A 212 9.69 -28.05 -17.49
CA MET A 212 8.32 -27.53 -17.48
C MET A 212 8.32 -26.02 -17.64
N ALA A 213 9.19 -25.31 -16.90
CA ALA A 213 9.34 -23.87 -17.03
C ALA A 213 9.78 -23.46 -18.45
N ALA A 214 10.72 -24.19 -19.07
CA ALA A 214 11.15 -23.97 -20.44
C ALA A 214 10.02 -24.24 -21.44
N GLY A 215 9.15 -25.23 -21.14
CA GLY A 215 7.92 -25.52 -21.91
C GLY A 215 6.78 -24.52 -21.68
N GLY A 216 6.97 -23.53 -20.79
CA GLY A 216 5.96 -22.51 -20.47
C GLY A 216 4.85 -22.99 -19.55
N ASP A 217 5.04 -24.08 -18.80
CA ASP A 217 4.10 -24.56 -17.78
C ASP A 217 4.57 -24.13 -16.38
N PHE A 218 3.75 -23.31 -15.72
CA PHE A 218 3.98 -22.77 -14.37
C PHE A 218 2.91 -23.24 -13.37
N SER A 219 2.21 -24.32 -13.67
CA SER A 219 1.03 -24.78 -12.91
C SER A 219 1.32 -25.14 -11.45
N SER A 220 2.56 -25.51 -11.09
CA SER A 220 2.94 -25.84 -9.73
C SER A 220 3.28 -24.63 -8.84
N ILE A 221 3.48 -23.44 -9.40
CA ILE A 221 3.84 -22.25 -8.63
C ILE A 221 2.58 -21.66 -7.98
N LYS A 222 2.35 -21.93 -6.70
CA LYS A 222 1.23 -21.38 -5.96
C LYS A 222 1.30 -19.85 -5.87
N GLY A 223 0.13 -19.19 -5.89
CA GLY A 223 0.02 -17.74 -5.86
C GLY A 223 0.33 -17.05 -7.19
N LEU A 224 0.54 -17.80 -8.28
CA LEU A 224 0.84 -17.27 -9.60
C LEU A 224 -0.41 -17.29 -10.49
N ALA A 225 -0.57 -16.21 -11.28
CA ALA A 225 -1.39 -16.23 -12.49
C ALA A 225 -0.51 -15.94 -13.70
N TRP A 226 -0.77 -16.61 -14.82
CA TRP A 226 0.10 -16.62 -15.98
C TRP A 226 -0.66 -16.90 -17.27
N ARG A 227 -0.02 -16.74 -18.44
CA ARG A 227 -0.63 -16.99 -19.75
C ARG A 227 -0.17 -18.32 -20.33
N SER A 228 -1.11 -19.08 -20.84
CA SER A 228 -0.87 -20.33 -21.58
C SER A 228 -1.80 -20.40 -22.77
N GLY A 229 -1.26 -20.50 -23.98
CA GLY A 229 -2.06 -20.64 -25.21
C GLY A 229 -3.10 -19.52 -25.42
N GLY A 230 -2.82 -18.29 -24.94
CA GLY A 230 -3.75 -17.17 -25.02
C GLY A 230 -4.75 -17.08 -23.85
N GLU A 231 -4.86 -18.11 -23.02
CA GLU A 231 -5.71 -18.12 -21.83
C GLU A 231 -4.97 -17.65 -20.58
N VAL A 232 -5.72 -17.08 -19.62
CA VAL A 232 -5.22 -16.76 -18.28
C VAL A 232 -5.45 -17.96 -17.37
N LYS A 233 -4.36 -18.50 -16.82
CA LYS A 233 -4.38 -19.57 -15.82
C LYS A 233 -4.14 -18.96 -14.43
N ILE A 234 -4.86 -19.46 -13.42
CA ILE A 234 -4.71 -19.05 -12.02
C ILE A 234 -4.42 -20.30 -11.20
N ASN A 235 -3.25 -20.33 -10.59
CA ASN A 235 -2.87 -21.41 -9.69
C ASN A 235 -3.50 -21.22 -8.30
N PRO A 236 -3.54 -22.27 -7.46
CA PRO A 236 -3.98 -22.16 -6.07
C PRO A 236 -3.23 -21.06 -5.31
N ASP A 237 -3.88 -20.43 -4.35
CA ASP A 237 -3.25 -19.44 -3.50
C ASP A 237 -2.09 -20.04 -2.70
N ARG A 238 -1.00 -19.29 -2.55
CA ARG A 238 0.13 -19.68 -1.70
C ARG A 238 -0.25 -19.49 -0.24
N PRO A 239 0.14 -20.43 0.67
CA PRO A 239 0.07 -20.20 2.10
C PRO A 239 0.86 -18.95 2.51
N PHE A 240 0.39 -18.24 3.53
CA PHE A 240 1.12 -17.10 4.07
C PHE A 240 2.41 -17.53 4.77
N ILE A 241 3.44 -16.71 4.67
CA ILE A 241 4.71 -16.91 5.37
C ILE A 241 4.45 -16.95 6.87
N PRO A 242 4.69 -18.08 7.55
CA PRO A 242 4.25 -18.25 8.93
C PRO A 242 5.05 -17.39 9.91
N ASP A 243 6.33 -17.22 9.68
CA ASP A 243 7.25 -16.44 10.49
C ASP A 243 7.89 -15.34 9.63
N LEU A 244 7.62 -14.09 9.95
CA LEU A 244 8.13 -12.95 9.18
C LEU A 244 9.63 -12.70 9.42
N ASP A 245 10.21 -13.26 10.46
CA ASP A 245 11.64 -13.16 10.74
C ASP A 245 12.50 -14.02 9.78
N ASP A 246 11.89 -14.99 9.11
CA ASP A 246 12.55 -15.78 8.08
C ASP A 246 12.80 -15.00 6.77
N LEU A 247 12.06 -13.88 6.56
CA LEU A 247 12.31 -13.03 5.42
C LEU A 247 13.61 -12.24 5.60
N PRO A 248 14.40 -12.06 4.52
CA PRO A 248 15.55 -11.17 4.57
C PRO A 248 15.10 -9.73 4.86
N LEU A 249 15.96 -8.97 5.57
CA LEU A 249 15.68 -7.55 5.81
C LEU A 249 15.61 -6.77 4.49
N PRO A 250 14.68 -5.80 4.38
CA PRO A 250 14.54 -4.99 3.17
C PRO A 250 15.84 -4.26 2.81
N LEU A 251 16.18 -4.23 1.53
CA LEU A 251 17.37 -3.55 1.01
C LEU A 251 17.12 -2.04 0.86
N HIS A 252 16.97 -1.35 1.97
CA HIS A 252 16.66 0.08 2.00
C HIS A 252 17.66 0.95 1.22
N HIS A 253 18.93 0.52 1.13
CA HIS A 253 19.98 1.25 0.40
C HIS A 253 19.75 1.28 -1.12
N LEU A 254 18.85 0.44 -1.67
CA LEU A 254 18.45 0.48 -3.07
C LEU A 254 17.36 1.53 -3.34
N LEU A 255 16.76 2.08 -2.30
CA LEU A 255 15.73 3.11 -2.42
C LEU A 255 16.37 4.52 -2.45
N PRO A 256 15.74 5.50 -3.14
CA PRO A 256 16.20 6.89 -3.13
C PRO A 256 15.84 7.59 -1.80
N LEU A 257 16.44 7.13 -0.67
CA LEU A 257 16.09 7.54 0.68
C LEU A 257 16.10 9.06 0.88
N ASP A 258 17.07 9.75 0.26
CA ASP A 258 17.18 11.21 0.34
C ASP A 258 16.02 11.95 -0.33
N SER A 259 15.26 11.30 -1.17
CA SER A 259 14.10 11.88 -1.84
C SER A 259 12.82 11.79 -0.98
N TYR A 260 12.73 10.81 -0.08
CA TYR A 260 11.51 10.64 0.70
C TYR A 260 11.32 11.75 1.72
N ARG A 261 10.21 12.45 1.58
CA ARG A 261 9.81 13.56 2.45
C ARG A 261 8.38 13.39 2.93
N MET A 262 8.16 13.76 4.16
CA MET A 262 6.83 13.83 4.76
C MET A 262 6.64 15.22 5.36
N PRO A 263 5.48 15.86 5.20
CA PRO A 263 5.18 17.11 5.89
C PRO A 263 5.40 16.97 7.40
N LEU A 264 5.88 18.04 8.03
CA LEU A 264 6.15 18.13 9.47
C LEU A 264 7.32 17.28 10.00
N ILE A 265 8.03 16.55 9.14
CA ILE A 265 9.25 15.81 9.49
C ILE A 265 10.45 16.47 8.82
N LYS A 266 11.51 16.70 9.60
CA LYS A 266 12.79 17.18 9.08
C LYS A 266 13.64 15.99 8.62
N GLY A 267 14.13 16.06 7.38
CA GLY A 267 15.00 15.05 6.80
C GLY A 267 14.23 13.88 6.16
N PRO A 268 14.97 12.89 5.67
CA PRO A 268 14.43 11.70 5.06
C PRO A 268 13.79 10.78 6.11
N TYR A 269 12.89 9.94 5.65
CA TYR A 269 12.25 8.91 6.48
C TYR A 269 12.08 7.61 5.71
N ALA A 270 11.88 6.51 6.43
CA ALA A 270 11.67 5.20 5.85
C ALA A 270 10.43 4.52 6.46
N PHE A 271 9.99 3.46 5.79
CA PHE A 271 8.99 2.53 6.33
C PHE A 271 9.66 1.25 6.79
N ILE A 272 9.15 0.69 7.87
CA ILE A 272 9.38 -0.70 8.27
C ILE A 272 8.04 -1.39 8.47
N VAL A 273 7.98 -2.68 8.19
CA VAL A 273 6.76 -3.50 8.30
C VAL A 273 6.93 -4.47 9.47
N PRO A 274 6.61 -4.07 10.71
CA PRO A 274 6.82 -4.89 11.89
C PRO A 274 5.78 -6.00 12.07
N SER A 275 4.64 -5.89 11.40
CA SER A 275 3.58 -6.92 11.41
C SER A 275 2.73 -6.84 10.15
N ARG A 276 2.08 -7.96 9.82
CA ARG A 276 1.13 -8.07 8.71
C ARG A 276 -0.21 -8.59 9.20
N GLY A 277 -1.26 -7.98 8.66
CA GLY A 277 -2.64 -8.37 8.91
C GLY A 277 -3.27 -7.72 10.14
N CYS A 278 -4.57 -7.95 10.29
CA CYS A 278 -5.40 -7.38 11.35
C CYS A 278 -6.64 -8.27 11.53
N PRO A 279 -7.02 -8.67 12.75
CA PRO A 279 -8.14 -9.59 12.97
C PRO A 279 -9.50 -8.90 12.82
N ALA A 280 -9.54 -7.57 12.72
CA ALA A 280 -10.79 -6.83 12.62
C ALA A 280 -11.50 -7.06 11.29
N GLY A 281 -12.83 -7.18 11.33
CA GLY A 281 -13.67 -7.48 10.18
C GLY A 281 -14.27 -6.28 9.47
N CYS A 282 -13.59 -5.12 9.43
CA CYS A 282 -14.10 -3.91 8.80
C CYS A 282 -14.40 -4.14 7.31
N LYS A 283 -15.65 -3.91 6.88
CA LYS A 283 -16.12 -4.23 5.52
C LYS A 283 -15.37 -3.52 4.40
N PHE A 284 -14.90 -2.30 4.65
CA PHE A 284 -14.24 -1.44 3.67
C PHE A 284 -12.73 -1.67 3.53
N CYS A 285 -12.15 -2.51 4.39
CA CYS A 285 -10.70 -2.60 4.52
C CYS A 285 -10.08 -3.59 3.52
N ILE A 286 -9.15 -3.11 2.71
CA ILE A 286 -8.44 -3.88 1.68
C ILE A 286 -7.51 -4.98 2.25
N LYS A 287 -7.17 -4.93 3.54
CA LYS A 287 -6.25 -5.90 4.17
C LYS A 287 -6.69 -7.36 3.98
N HIS A 288 -8.02 -7.60 3.86
CA HIS A 288 -8.56 -8.94 3.62
C HIS A 288 -8.11 -9.53 2.29
N VAL A 289 -7.83 -8.67 1.31
CA VAL A 289 -7.31 -9.09 0.00
C VAL A 289 -5.87 -9.57 0.12
N SER A 290 -5.06 -8.89 0.95
CA SER A 290 -3.63 -9.20 1.09
C SER A 290 -3.34 -10.30 2.11
N TYR A 291 -4.05 -10.30 3.26
CA TYR A 291 -3.66 -11.12 4.43
C TYR A 291 -4.83 -11.84 5.12
N ASN A 292 -6.04 -11.80 4.55
CA ASN A 292 -7.26 -12.30 5.20
C ASN A 292 -7.41 -11.71 6.63
N TYR A 293 -7.70 -12.57 7.62
CA TYR A 293 -7.82 -12.22 9.03
C TYR A 293 -6.60 -12.65 9.86
N THR A 294 -5.50 -13.01 9.19
CA THR A 294 -4.28 -13.43 9.87
C THR A 294 -3.58 -12.26 10.54
N VAL A 295 -2.80 -12.58 11.57
CA VAL A 295 -1.88 -11.64 12.23
C VAL A 295 -0.56 -12.35 12.40
N ARG A 296 0.51 -11.73 11.92
CA ARG A 296 1.88 -12.21 12.10
C ARG A 296 2.76 -11.03 12.44
N VAL A 297 3.60 -11.19 13.44
CA VAL A 297 4.50 -10.15 13.95
C VAL A 297 5.95 -10.60 13.78
N ARG A 298 6.84 -9.64 13.58
CA ARG A 298 8.29 -9.88 13.62
C ARG A 298 8.78 -9.78 15.07
N SER A 299 9.83 -10.49 15.42
CA SER A 299 10.44 -10.33 16.74
C SER A 299 10.97 -8.92 16.94
N ALA A 300 11.07 -8.49 18.20
CA ALA A 300 11.67 -7.20 18.53
C ALA A 300 13.11 -7.10 18.00
N GLN A 301 13.88 -8.19 18.11
CA GLN A 301 15.26 -8.27 17.62
C GLN A 301 15.35 -8.05 16.10
N ASN A 302 14.46 -8.67 15.34
CA ASN A 302 14.43 -8.52 13.89
C ASN A 302 14.05 -7.08 13.49
N VAL A 303 13.07 -6.46 14.17
CA VAL A 303 12.71 -5.05 13.96
C VAL A 303 13.89 -4.11 14.32
N LEU A 304 14.58 -4.36 15.44
CA LEU A 304 15.74 -3.55 15.84
C LEU A 304 16.89 -3.65 14.86
N ALA A 305 17.15 -4.84 14.31
CA ALA A 305 18.18 -5.03 13.29
C ALA A 305 17.93 -4.14 12.07
N GLU A 306 16.67 -4.03 11.63
CA GLU A 306 16.28 -3.13 10.54
C GLU A 306 16.41 -1.65 10.94
N LEU A 307 15.99 -1.26 12.14
CA LEU A 307 16.16 0.10 12.65
C LEU A 307 17.64 0.52 12.69
N TRP A 308 18.53 -0.35 13.15
CA TRP A 308 19.97 -0.11 13.11
C TRP A 308 20.52 -0.01 11.69
N SER A 309 20.01 -0.81 10.76
CA SER A 309 20.38 -0.69 9.35
C SER A 309 19.99 0.68 8.79
N LEU A 310 18.78 1.14 9.05
CA LEU A 310 18.30 2.47 8.64
C LEU A 310 19.09 3.60 9.31
N LYS A 311 19.45 3.43 10.59
CA LYS A 311 20.28 4.40 11.30
C LYS A 311 21.65 4.59 10.64
N ARG A 312 22.29 3.49 10.21
CA ARG A 312 23.56 3.53 9.44
C ARG A 312 23.41 4.24 8.09
N LEU A 313 22.21 4.24 7.49
CA LEU A 313 21.88 4.98 6.27
C LEU A 313 21.47 6.44 6.55
N GLY A 314 21.63 6.94 7.78
CA GLY A 314 21.30 8.32 8.15
C GLY A 314 19.82 8.59 8.41
N ILE A 315 18.98 7.56 8.44
CA ILE A 315 17.54 7.71 8.71
C ILE A 315 17.30 7.79 10.21
N ASN A 316 16.59 8.86 10.62
CA ASN A 316 16.23 9.12 12.03
C ASN A 316 14.72 9.17 12.27
N HIS A 317 13.93 9.00 11.21
CA HIS A 317 12.48 8.94 11.27
C HIS A 317 11.96 7.71 10.54
N VAL A 318 11.09 6.94 11.18
CA VAL A 318 10.45 5.78 10.54
C VAL A 318 8.95 5.77 10.80
N MET A 319 8.23 5.20 9.87
CA MET A 319 6.85 4.77 10.09
C MET A 319 6.83 3.26 10.31
N MET A 320 6.34 2.83 11.47
CA MET A 320 5.97 1.44 11.75
C MET A 320 4.72 1.13 10.94
N TYR A 321 4.94 0.75 9.66
CA TYR A 321 3.90 0.63 8.65
C TYR A 321 3.27 -0.77 8.70
N ALA A 322 2.30 -0.94 9.59
CA ALA A 322 1.52 -2.16 9.77
C ALA A 322 0.04 -1.90 9.49
N ASP A 323 -0.73 -2.96 9.23
CA ASP A 323 -2.20 -2.84 9.13
C ASP A 323 -2.80 -2.40 10.47
N LEU A 324 -2.25 -2.92 11.56
CA LEU A 324 -2.57 -2.55 12.94
C LEU A 324 -1.32 -2.78 13.80
N PHE A 325 -0.51 -1.76 14.00
CA PHE A 325 0.75 -1.89 14.74
C PHE A 325 0.54 -2.41 16.17
N THR A 326 -0.53 -1.96 16.82
CA THR A 326 -0.83 -2.28 18.22
C THR A 326 -1.67 -3.56 18.39
N VAL A 327 -1.70 -4.43 17.37
CA VAL A 327 -2.52 -5.66 17.39
C VAL A 327 -2.10 -6.63 18.50
N ASP A 328 -0.83 -6.69 18.80
CA ASP A 328 -0.21 -7.50 19.84
C ASP A 328 0.51 -6.58 20.83
N ARG A 329 0.02 -6.58 22.08
CA ARG A 329 0.56 -5.72 23.15
C ARG A 329 2.01 -6.08 23.51
N ASP A 330 2.29 -7.37 23.62
CA ASP A 330 3.61 -7.83 24.06
C ASP A 330 4.67 -7.57 23.00
N HIS A 331 4.31 -7.70 21.73
CA HIS A 331 5.14 -7.29 20.60
C HIS A 331 5.50 -5.79 20.67
N VAL A 332 4.51 -4.90 20.85
CA VAL A 332 4.76 -3.44 20.96
C VAL A 332 5.63 -3.11 22.17
N VAL A 333 5.31 -3.72 23.32
CA VAL A 333 6.09 -3.53 24.57
C VAL A 333 7.52 -4.03 24.38
N GLY A 334 7.71 -5.19 23.75
CA GLY A 334 9.03 -5.76 23.45
C GLY A 334 9.87 -4.83 22.59
N ILE A 335 9.32 -4.33 21.47
CA ILE A 335 10.02 -3.36 20.60
C ILE A 335 10.39 -2.10 21.37
N CYS A 336 9.43 -1.51 22.10
CA CYS A 336 9.67 -0.25 22.83
C CYS A 336 10.73 -0.40 23.92
N ARG A 337 10.72 -1.51 24.69
CA ARG A 337 11.74 -1.79 25.70
C ARG A 337 13.12 -1.94 25.07
N ALA A 338 13.22 -2.76 24.03
CA ALA A 338 14.48 -2.99 23.34
C ALA A 338 15.03 -1.68 22.72
N MET A 339 14.19 -0.83 22.11
CA MET A 339 14.62 0.49 21.63
C MET A 339 15.18 1.38 22.74
N ILE A 340 14.59 1.35 23.93
CA ILE A 340 15.05 2.15 25.10
C ILE A 340 16.36 1.57 25.64
N GLU A 341 16.45 0.26 25.82
CA GLU A 341 17.63 -0.46 26.32
C GLU A 341 18.84 -0.27 25.42
N ASP A 342 18.65 -0.42 24.11
CA ASP A 342 19.69 -0.21 23.09
C ASP A 342 19.95 1.28 22.79
N ARG A 343 19.21 2.19 23.42
CA ARG A 343 19.32 3.64 23.22
C ARG A 343 19.21 4.06 21.75
N ILE A 344 18.29 3.43 21.03
CA ILE A 344 18.02 3.79 19.63
C ILE A 344 17.29 5.15 19.61
N ASP A 345 18.04 6.22 19.29
CA ASP A 345 17.45 7.55 19.08
C ASP A 345 16.79 7.60 17.69
N MET A 346 15.56 7.11 17.61
CA MET A 346 14.73 7.07 16.41
C MET A 346 13.36 7.66 16.74
N LYS A 347 12.92 8.62 15.94
CA LYS A 347 11.54 9.12 15.99
C LYS A 347 10.68 8.26 15.10
N TRP A 348 9.51 7.86 15.59
CA TRP A 348 8.64 7.00 14.81
C TRP A 348 7.15 7.30 15.00
N MET A 349 6.38 6.85 14.04
CA MET A 349 4.93 6.93 14.02
C MET A 349 4.34 5.58 13.63
N CYS A 350 3.05 5.36 13.91
CA CYS A 350 2.36 4.14 13.52
C CYS A 350 0.88 4.39 13.23
N ASN A 351 0.21 3.32 12.72
CA ASN A 351 -1.24 3.26 12.62
C ASN A 351 -1.79 2.39 13.74
N SER A 352 -2.91 2.80 14.31
CA SER A 352 -3.57 2.04 15.38
C SER A 352 -5.09 2.16 15.37
N ARG A 353 -5.73 1.26 16.10
CA ARG A 353 -7.13 1.34 16.51
C ARG A 353 -7.18 1.72 17.99
N VAL A 354 -8.19 2.47 18.36
CA VAL A 354 -8.36 3.00 19.73
C VAL A 354 -8.70 1.94 20.77
N ASP A 355 -9.15 0.76 20.32
CA ASP A 355 -9.51 -0.37 21.17
C ASP A 355 -8.38 -1.42 21.35
N TYR A 356 -7.18 -1.14 20.76
CA TYR A 356 -5.98 -1.98 20.87
C TYR A 356 -4.85 -1.25 21.60
N VAL A 357 -5.18 -0.33 22.50
CA VAL A 357 -4.19 0.43 23.29
C VAL A 357 -4.64 0.57 24.73
N ASP A 358 -3.67 0.67 25.62
CA ASP A 358 -3.84 1.07 27.02
C ASP A 358 -2.89 2.22 27.38
N GLN A 359 -3.10 2.81 28.56
CA GLN A 359 -2.36 3.98 29.00
C GLN A 359 -0.87 3.69 29.22
N GLU A 360 -0.54 2.52 29.78
CA GLU A 360 0.85 2.13 30.06
C GLU A 360 1.63 1.90 28.76
N MET A 361 1.01 1.20 27.80
CA MET A 361 1.62 0.95 26.50
C MET A 361 1.88 2.27 25.76
N LEU A 362 0.92 3.20 25.73
CA LEU A 362 1.09 4.50 25.09
C LEU A 362 2.20 5.33 25.80
N ALA A 363 2.28 5.30 27.12
CA ALA A 363 3.35 5.96 27.86
C ALA A 363 4.72 5.37 27.51
N LEU A 364 4.83 4.04 27.36
CA LEU A 364 6.04 3.36 26.92
C LEU A 364 6.41 3.72 25.47
N MET A 365 5.43 3.71 24.56
CA MET A 365 5.63 4.12 23.18
C MET A 365 6.19 5.55 23.07
N GLY A 366 5.63 6.50 23.83
CA GLY A 366 6.14 7.88 23.88
C GLY A 366 7.60 7.95 24.32
N ARG A 367 7.98 7.22 25.38
CA ARG A 367 9.38 7.13 25.84
C ARG A 367 10.31 6.49 24.83
N ALA A 368 9.81 5.52 24.04
CA ALA A 368 10.57 4.86 22.97
C ALA A 368 10.66 5.69 21.67
N GLY A 369 10.17 6.95 21.66
CA GLY A 369 10.29 7.85 20.52
C GLY A 369 9.07 7.93 19.61
N CYS A 370 7.94 7.28 19.94
CA CYS A 370 6.69 7.48 19.22
C CYS A 370 6.23 8.93 19.38
N HIS A 371 6.07 9.64 18.27
CA HIS A 371 5.68 11.05 18.31
C HIS A 371 4.31 11.31 17.68
N MET A 372 3.75 10.34 16.95
CA MET A 372 2.43 10.45 16.32
C MET A 372 1.80 9.07 16.11
N ILE A 373 0.50 8.97 16.35
CA ILE A 373 -0.31 7.80 16.00
C ILE A 373 -1.44 8.23 15.08
N SER A 374 -1.60 7.49 13.99
CA SER A 374 -2.73 7.62 13.06
C SER A 374 -3.84 6.67 13.46
N TRP A 375 -4.98 7.21 13.82
CA TRP A 375 -6.13 6.50 14.37
C TRP A 375 -7.22 6.30 13.33
N GLY A 376 -7.59 5.06 13.04
CA GLY A 376 -8.79 4.75 12.27
C GLY A 376 -10.04 4.95 13.13
N ILE A 377 -10.65 6.14 13.08
CA ILE A 377 -11.85 6.52 13.84
C ILE A 377 -13.11 6.27 13.00
N GLU A 378 -13.04 6.59 11.73
CA GLU A 378 -13.97 6.43 10.62
C GLU A 378 -15.25 7.27 10.78
N SER A 379 -16.03 7.12 11.87
CA SER A 379 -17.30 7.82 12.05
C SER A 379 -17.57 8.17 13.52
N GLY A 380 -18.36 9.21 13.75
CA GLY A 380 -18.93 9.57 15.05
C GLY A 380 -20.28 8.90 15.33
N SER A 381 -20.85 8.21 14.35
CA SER A 381 -22.12 7.49 14.49
C SER A 381 -21.91 6.03 14.86
N LYS A 382 -22.49 5.60 16.00
CA LYS A 382 -22.42 4.19 16.44
C LYS A 382 -23.08 3.25 15.43
N GLU A 383 -24.14 3.69 14.76
CA GLU A 383 -24.86 2.90 13.77
C GLU A 383 -24.00 2.66 12.52
N VAL A 384 -23.36 3.70 11.99
CA VAL A 384 -22.45 3.61 10.84
C VAL A 384 -21.27 2.70 11.19
N LEU A 385 -20.64 2.88 12.36
CA LEU A 385 -19.55 2.03 12.83
C LEU A 385 -19.95 0.55 12.97
N LYS A 386 -21.17 0.28 13.45
CA LYS A 386 -21.72 -1.08 13.54
C LYS A 386 -21.91 -1.69 12.15
N ARG A 387 -22.52 -0.96 11.23
CA ARG A 387 -22.79 -1.41 9.86
C ARG A 387 -21.51 -1.64 9.06
N ALA A 388 -20.50 -0.81 9.27
CA ALA A 388 -19.15 -0.97 8.71
C ALA A 388 -18.33 -2.08 9.40
N ARG A 389 -18.87 -2.76 10.42
CA ARG A 389 -18.18 -3.75 11.27
C ARG A 389 -16.88 -3.21 11.88
N LYS A 390 -16.84 -1.91 12.20
CA LYS A 390 -15.67 -1.31 12.85
C LYS A 390 -15.60 -1.66 14.33
N GLY A 391 -16.74 -1.73 15.02
CA GLY A 391 -16.84 -2.18 16.40
C GLY A 391 -16.21 -1.28 17.46
N ILE A 392 -15.98 0.00 17.16
CA ILE A 392 -15.39 0.98 18.09
C ILE A 392 -16.48 1.76 18.82
N ASP A 393 -16.29 1.98 20.13
CA ASP A 393 -17.12 2.91 20.89
C ASP A 393 -16.49 4.32 20.89
N PRO A 394 -17.24 5.38 20.56
CA PRO A 394 -16.76 6.75 20.64
C PRO A 394 -16.13 7.15 21.98
N ALA A 395 -16.65 6.63 23.12
CA ALA A 395 -16.08 6.88 24.44
C ALA A 395 -14.67 6.28 24.59
N LYS A 396 -14.41 5.10 23.99
CA LYS A 396 -13.07 4.51 23.95
C LYS A 396 -12.13 5.37 23.10
N THR A 397 -12.63 5.93 21.99
CA THR A 397 -11.86 6.83 21.14
C THR A 397 -11.36 8.05 21.92
N GLU A 398 -12.22 8.76 22.62
CA GLU A 398 -11.83 9.92 23.41
C GLU A 398 -10.78 9.58 24.48
N ARG A 399 -10.94 8.44 25.14
CA ARG A 399 -10.02 7.99 26.18
C ARG A 399 -8.64 7.66 25.63
N ALA A 400 -8.56 6.88 24.55
CA ALA A 400 -7.30 6.51 23.92
C ALA A 400 -6.51 7.75 23.43
N LEU A 401 -7.21 8.71 22.81
CA LEU A 401 -6.58 9.94 22.35
C LEU A 401 -6.08 10.83 23.50
N ARG A 402 -6.78 10.86 24.64
CA ARG A 402 -6.30 11.55 25.83
C ARG A 402 -5.04 10.90 26.40
N TRP A 403 -5.00 9.58 26.48
CA TRP A 403 -3.81 8.86 26.92
C TRP A 403 -2.61 9.10 26.00
N ALA A 404 -2.81 9.09 24.69
CA ALA A 404 -1.76 9.41 23.73
C ALA A 404 -1.21 10.83 23.95
N LYS A 405 -2.08 11.84 24.15
CA LYS A 405 -1.66 13.20 24.49
C LYS A 405 -0.87 13.29 25.79
N GLN A 406 -1.29 12.57 26.82
CA GLN A 406 -0.56 12.51 28.10
C GLN A 406 0.83 11.89 27.93
N ALA A 407 0.99 10.97 26.99
CA ALA A 407 2.27 10.38 26.61
C ALA A 407 3.12 11.26 25.67
N GLY A 408 2.68 12.48 25.34
CA GLY A 408 3.38 13.37 24.41
C GLY A 408 3.23 12.99 22.93
N ILE A 409 2.31 12.08 22.61
CA ILE A 409 2.08 11.57 21.27
C ILE A 409 0.99 12.41 20.57
N LYS A 410 1.26 12.86 19.35
CA LYS A 410 0.27 13.57 18.52
C LYS A 410 -0.77 12.61 17.98
N ASN A 411 -2.01 13.07 17.89
CA ASN A 411 -3.14 12.33 17.39
C ASN A 411 -3.52 12.75 15.96
N PHE A 412 -3.46 11.82 15.02
CA PHE A 412 -3.96 12.00 13.67
C PHE A 412 -5.22 11.13 13.47
N GLY A 413 -6.37 11.74 13.23
CA GLY A 413 -7.64 11.03 13.05
C GLY A 413 -7.99 10.82 11.57
N TYR A 414 -8.28 9.57 11.19
CA TYR A 414 -8.90 9.22 9.91
C TYR A 414 -10.40 9.06 10.07
N PHE A 415 -11.15 9.69 9.16
CA PHE A 415 -12.61 9.60 9.05
C PHE A 415 -12.99 9.21 7.62
N ILE A 416 -14.10 8.50 7.48
CA ILE A 416 -14.65 8.09 6.19
C ILE A 416 -16.09 8.58 6.09
N ILE A 417 -16.41 9.30 5.02
CA ILE A 417 -17.74 9.75 4.65
C ILE A 417 -18.26 8.88 3.52
N GLY A 418 -19.53 8.49 3.57
CA GLY A 418 -20.15 7.63 2.56
C GLY A 418 -20.01 6.13 2.86
N LEU A 419 -19.80 5.73 4.11
CA LEU A 419 -19.94 4.34 4.51
C LEU A 419 -21.40 3.86 4.38
N PRO A 420 -21.66 2.56 4.14
CA PRO A 420 -23.01 2.05 3.97
C PRO A 420 -23.95 2.44 5.12
N GLY A 421 -25.13 2.99 4.76
CA GLY A 421 -26.13 3.46 5.71
C GLY A 421 -25.89 4.85 6.28
N GLU A 422 -24.90 5.56 5.79
CA GLU A 422 -24.67 6.94 6.18
C GLU A 422 -25.73 7.89 5.62
N THR A 423 -26.06 8.93 6.37
CA THR A 423 -27.00 9.98 6.03
C THR A 423 -26.37 11.34 6.32
N ALA A 424 -26.98 12.43 5.83
CA ALA A 424 -26.54 13.77 6.16
C ALA A 424 -26.48 14.02 7.68
N GLU A 425 -27.37 13.39 8.47
CA GLU A 425 -27.37 13.52 9.92
C GLU A 425 -26.20 12.78 10.56
N THR A 426 -25.90 11.54 10.16
CA THR A 426 -24.75 10.79 10.70
C THR A 426 -23.41 11.42 10.31
N ILE A 427 -23.33 12.07 9.13
CA ILE A 427 -22.17 12.86 8.73
C ILE A 427 -21.99 14.08 9.66
N ARG A 428 -23.08 14.81 9.99
CA ARG A 428 -23.00 15.91 10.97
C ARG A 428 -22.53 15.43 12.34
N GLN A 429 -23.01 14.26 12.80
CA GLN A 429 -22.53 13.63 14.04
C GLN A 429 -21.03 13.35 13.98
N THR A 430 -20.53 12.83 12.84
CA THR A 430 -19.11 12.57 12.62
C THR A 430 -18.28 13.85 12.66
N ILE A 431 -18.73 14.92 12.01
CA ILE A 431 -18.06 16.23 12.04
C ILE A 431 -18.02 16.79 13.46
N ALA A 432 -19.17 16.77 14.16
CA ALA A 432 -19.25 17.25 15.55
C ALA A 432 -18.35 16.43 16.48
N PHE A 433 -18.27 15.11 16.29
CA PHE A 433 -17.39 14.23 17.04
C PHE A 433 -15.92 14.56 16.79
N ALA A 434 -15.49 14.66 15.52
CA ALA A 434 -14.12 15.00 15.14
C ALA A 434 -13.68 16.35 15.77
N LYS A 435 -14.60 17.32 15.87
CA LYS A 435 -14.34 18.64 16.47
C LYS A 435 -14.13 18.59 17.99
N ARG A 436 -14.73 17.63 18.70
CA ARG A 436 -14.56 17.45 20.16
C ARG A 436 -13.31 16.67 20.53
N LEU A 437 -12.82 15.82 19.63
CA LEU A 437 -11.65 14.97 19.90
C LEU A 437 -10.37 15.80 20.03
N PRO A 438 -9.41 15.38 20.91
CA PRO A 438 -8.13 16.03 21.07
C PRO A 438 -7.15 15.65 19.93
N LEU A 439 -7.56 15.91 18.69
CA LEU A 439 -6.80 15.65 17.48
C LEU A 439 -5.89 16.84 17.14
N ASP A 440 -4.66 16.52 16.76
CA ASP A 440 -3.71 17.46 16.20
C ASP A 440 -3.91 17.60 14.68
N PHE A 441 -4.30 16.49 14.02
CA PHE A 441 -4.62 16.44 12.59
C PHE A 441 -5.86 15.57 12.37
N ALA A 442 -6.61 15.87 11.31
CA ALA A 442 -7.69 15.03 10.82
C ALA A 442 -7.77 15.06 9.30
N ILE A 443 -8.15 13.93 8.73
CA ILE A 443 -8.46 13.82 7.30
C ILE A 443 -9.80 13.11 7.15
N PHE A 444 -10.58 13.56 6.17
CA PHE A 444 -11.87 13.00 5.82
C PHE A 444 -11.77 12.42 4.41
N HIS A 445 -11.82 11.10 4.32
CA HIS A 445 -11.87 10.37 3.06
C HIS A 445 -13.31 10.13 2.62
N ILE A 446 -13.52 9.90 1.33
CA ILE A 446 -14.76 9.31 0.84
C ILE A 446 -14.59 7.79 0.83
N ALA A 447 -15.65 7.07 1.17
CA ALA A 447 -15.65 5.61 1.11
C ALA A 447 -15.36 5.14 -0.32
N ALA A 448 -14.41 4.23 -0.46
CA ALA A 448 -13.98 3.71 -1.75
C ALA A 448 -14.18 2.18 -1.78
N PRO A 449 -14.99 1.67 -2.70
CA PRO A 449 -15.31 0.24 -2.81
C PRO A 449 -14.19 -0.49 -3.56
N TYR A 450 -13.13 -0.86 -2.87
CA TYR A 450 -12.01 -1.58 -3.48
C TYR A 450 -12.37 -3.04 -3.76
N PRO A 451 -12.06 -3.56 -4.96
CA PRO A 451 -12.31 -4.96 -5.33
C PRO A 451 -11.77 -5.95 -4.29
N GLY A 452 -12.56 -7.00 -4.04
CA GLY A 452 -12.24 -8.03 -3.06
C GLY A 452 -12.67 -7.70 -1.63
N THR A 453 -13.13 -6.47 -1.34
CA THR A 453 -13.68 -6.12 -0.02
C THR A 453 -15.17 -6.45 0.08
N PRO A 454 -15.70 -6.80 1.27
CA PRO A 454 -17.14 -6.98 1.47
C PRO A 454 -17.96 -5.74 1.07
N PHE A 455 -17.39 -4.55 1.25
CA PHE A 455 -18.01 -3.30 0.83
C PHE A 455 -18.16 -3.19 -0.69
N PHE A 456 -17.16 -3.63 -1.45
CA PHE A 456 -17.23 -3.67 -2.90
C PHE A 456 -18.41 -4.51 -3.39
N TYR A 457 -18.58 -5.71 -2.83
CA TYR A 457 -19.68 -6.59 -3.22
C TYR A 457 -21.04 -6.02 -2.81
N GLU A 458 -21.14 -5.38 -1.63
CA GLU A 458 -22.37 -4.67 -1.22
C GLU A 458 -22.74 -3.53 -2.20
N VAL A 459 -21.74 -2.79 -2.70
CA VAL A 459 -21.94 -1.74 -3.71
C VAL A 459 -22.41 -2.32 -5.05
N VAL A 460 -21.82 -3.46 -5.48
CA VAL A 460 -22.21 -4.17 -6.70
C VAL A 460 -23.66 -4.69 -6.61
N GLU A 461 -23.99 -5.37 -5.51
CA GLU A 461 -25.30 -5.98 -5.28
C GLU A 461 -26.43 -4.95 -5.26
N ASN A 462 -26.17 -3.76 -4.71
CA ASN A 462 -27.16 -2.69 -4.59
C ASN A 462 -27.15 -1.68 -5.76
N GLY A 463 -26.23 -1.84 -6.74
CA GLY A 463 -26.14 -0.93 -7.87
C GLY A 463 -25.69 0.49 -7.51
N TRP A 464 -24.87 0.65 -6.47
CA TRP A 464 -24.45 1.96 -5.97
C TRP A 464 -23.20 2.53 -6.67
N PHE A 465 -22.72 1.90 -7.73
CA PHE A 465 -21.72 2.52 -8.58
C PHE A 465 -22.33 3.61 -9.45
N ARG A 466 -21.71 4.77 -9.45
CA ARG A 466 -22.05 5.84 -10.38
C ARG A 466 -21.89 5.35 -11.84
N PRO A 467 -22.88 5.55 -12.72
CA PRO A 467 -22.78 5.11 -14.10
C PRO A 467 -21.56 5.70 -14.82
N GLY A 468 -20.83 4.85 -15.54
CA GLY A 468 -19.70 5.26 -16.37
C GLY A 468 -18.36 5.40 -15.64
N THR A 469 -18.29 5.12 -14.33
CA THR A 469 -17.04 5.10 -13.58
C THR A 469 -16.09 4.00 -14.03
N ASN A 470 -14.79 4.22 -13.85
CA ASN A 470 -13.72 3.26 -14.08
C ASN A 470 -12.86 3.06 -12.81
N TRP A 471 -11.90 2.12 -12.87
CA TRP A 471 -11.05 1.79 -11.71
C TRP A 471 -10.19 2.95 -11.23
N GLU A 472 -9.77 3.85 -12.10
CA GLU A 472 -8.89 4.97 -11.80
C GLU A 472 -9.61 6.08 -11.03
N GLU A 473 -10.94 6.10 -11.12
CA GLU A 473 -11.78 7.01 -10.33
C GLU A 473 -11.98 6.54 -8.88
N ILE A 474 -11.53 5.32 -8.53
CA ILE A 474 -11.54 4.82 -7.16
C ILE A 474 -10.40 5.49 -6.37
N ASP A 475 -10.58 6.75 -6.03
CA ASP A 475 -9.67 7.51 -5.17
C ASP A 475 -10.44 8.06 -3.97
N MET A 476 -9.96 7.75 -2.76
CA MET A 476 -10.61 8.19 -1.52
C MET A 476 -10.41 9.68 -1.23
N ASP A 477 -9.55 10.37 -1.97
CA ASP A 477 -9.20 11.77 -1.71
C ASP A 477 -9.71 12.75 -2.77
N GLY A 478 -10.15 12.30 -3.95
CA GLY A 478 -10.39 13.18 -5.08
C GLY A 478 -11.77 13.13 -5.69
N SER A 479 -12.23 11.97 -5.99
CA SER A 479 -13.52 11.73 -6.62
C SER A 479 -14.21 10.55 -5.94
N THR A 480 -15.51 10.43 -6.16
CA THR A 480 -16.25 9.26 -5.70
C THR A 480 -16.88 8.52 -6.86
N VAL A 481 -16.79 7.20 -6.78
CA VAL A 481 -17.49 6.29 -7.70
C VAL A 481 -18.85 5.86 -7.16
N LEU A 482 -19.22 6.36 -5.97
CA LEU A 482 -20.45 5.96 -5.27
C LEU A 482 -21.60 6.92 -5.55
N ASP A 483 -22.78 6.35 -5.73
CA ASP A 483 -24.06 7.05 -5.74
C ASP A 483 -25.10 6.18 -5.04
N TYR A 484 -25.54 6.61 -3.87
CA TYR A 484 -26.54 5.89 -3.09
C TYR A 484 -27.99 6.30 -3.40
N GLY A 485 -28.22 7.23 -4.32
CA GLY A 485 -29.51 7.85 -4.55
C GLY A 485 -29.90 8.90 -3.50
N HIS A 486 -29.85 8.57 -2.21
CA HIS A 486 -30.11 9.53 -1.11
C HIS A 486 -28.87 10.38 -0.74
N LEU A 487 -27.68 9.94 -1.11
CA LEU A 487 -26.41 10.66 -1.06
C LEU A 487 -25.70 10.47 -2.40
N SER A 488 -25.86 11.45 -3.29
CA SER A 488 -25.21 11.43 -4.61
C SER A 488 -23.68 11.59 -4.49
N ALA A 489 -22.97 11.33 -5.57
CA ALA A 489 -21.52 11.54 -5.65
C ALA A 489 -21.15 12.99 -5.26
N GLU A 490 -21.88 13.98 -5.79
CA GLU A 490 -21.67 15.40 -5.50
C GLU A 490 -21.96 15.72 -4.03
N ALA A 491 -22.99 15.09 -3.45
CA ALA A 491 -23.30 15.25 -2.02
C ALA A 491 -22.18 14.70 -1.14
N LEU A 492 -21.59 13.56 -1.49
CA LEU A 492 -20.45 12.98 -0.76
C LEU A 492 -19.21 13.89 -0.83
N GLU A 493 -18.89 14.44 -1.99
CA GLU A 493 -17.80 15.40 -2.15
C GLU A 493 -18.06 16.69 -1.37
N TYR A 494 -19.29 17.22 -1.43
CA TYR A 494 -19.69 18.39 -0.64
C TYR A 494 -19.47 18.15 0.86
N TRP A 495 -19.89 16.99 1.38
CA TRP A 495 -19.75 16.67 2.80
C TRP A 495 -18.29 16.48 3.20
N GLN A 496 -17.46 15.89 2.35
CA GLN A 496 -16.00 15.77 2.60
C GLN A 496 -15.36 17.15 2.71
N LYS A 497 -15.59 18.04 1.74
CA LYS A 497 -15.07 19.41 1.74
C LYS A 497 -15.57 20.18 2.96
N ARG A 498 -16.85 20.04 3.29
CA ARG A 498 -17.46 20.66 4.47
C ARG A 498 -16.84 20.16 5.77
N ALA A 499 -16.66 18.85 5.94
CA ALA A 499 -16.04 18.26 7.12
C ALA A 499 -14.60 18.77 7.30
N THR A 500 -13.82 18.78 6.24
CA THR A 500 -12.46 19.30 6.22
C THR A 500 -12.43 20.78 6.62
N ARG A 501 -13.29 21.61 6.03
CA ARG A 501 -13.39 23.04 6.33
C ARG A 501 -13.79 23.31 7.78
N GLU A 502 -14.85 22.66 8.27
CA GLU A 502 -15.34 22.86 9.64
C GLU A 502 -14.33 22.40 10.69
N TRP A 503 -13.55 21.37 10.37
CA TRP A 503 -12.50 20.89 11.28
C TRP A 503 -11.25 21.79 11.25
N ALA A 504 -10.76 22.17 10.08
CA ALA A 504 -9.50 22.90 9.90
C ALA A 504 -9.59 24.37 10.37
N LEU A 505 -10.74 25.02 10.22
CA LEU A 505 -10.93 26.42 10.59
C LEU A 505 -11.19 26.64 12.09
N ARG A 506 -10.96 25.64 12.94
CA ARG A 506 -11.04 25.81 14.40
C ARG A 506 -9.80 26.51 14.95
N PRO A 507 -9.90 27.22 16.10
CA PRO A 507 -8.76 27.89 16.71
C PRO A 507 -7.57 26.94 17.02
N GLY A 508 -7.83 25.71 17.45
CA GLY A 508 -6.79 24.73 17.79
C GLY A 508 -5.86 24.38 16.63
N PRO A 509 -6.36 23.85 15.49
CA PRO A 509 -5.56 23.59 14.29
C PRO A 509 -4.83 24.83 13.79
N ILE A 510 -5.48 26.00 13.78
CA ILE A 510 -4.88 27.27 13.35
C ILE A 510 -3.70 27.64 14.26
N LEU A 511 -3.88 27.59 15.58
CA LEU A 511 -2.80 27.86 16.55
C LEU A 511 -1.66 26.82 16.47
N SER A 512 -2.00 25.56 16.19
CA SER A 512 -0.98 24.51 15.98
C SER A 512 -0.15 24.78 14.72
N ALA A 513 -0.80 25.22 13.63
CA ALA A 513 -0.11 25.65 12.42
C ALA A 513 0.82 26.84 12.70
N PHE A 514 0.34 27.87 13.43
CA PHE A 514 1.19 29.02 13.83
C PHE A 514 2.38 28.63 14.69
N ARG A 515 2.22 27.67 15.62
CA ARG A 515 3.35 27.17 16.44
C ARG A 515 4.39 26.41 15.64
N SER A 516 4.06 25.88 14.48
CA SER A 516 5.01 25.23 13.57
C SER A 516 5.85 26.22 12.76
N LEU A 517 5.52 27.53 12.80
CA LEU A 517 6.18 28.60 12.05
C LEU A 517 7.56 29.03 12.62
N ASN A 518 8.01 28.44 13.72
CA ASN A 518 9.27 28.81 14.38
C ASN A 518 10.54 28.51 13.56
N THR A 519 10.40 27.93 12.36
CA THR A 519 11.50 27.75 11.41
C THR A 519 11.01 28.09 10.00
N TRP A 520 11.91 28.63 9.15
CA TRP A 520 11.59 28.95 7.76
C TRP A 520 11.04 27.75 6.95
N ALA A 521 11.59 26.54 7.21
CA ALA A 521 11.08 25.31 6.62
C ALA A 521 9.67 24.96 7.13
N GLY A 522 9.40 25.16 8.41
CA GLY A 522 8.07 24.97 9.01
C GLY A 522 7.06 25.98 8.46
N PHE A 523 7.49 27.24 8.26
CA PHE A 523 6.66 28.27 7.63
C PHE A 523 6.26 27.86 6.20
N LYS A 524 7.23 27.49 5.35
CA LYS A 524 6.96 27.06 3.97
C LYS A 524 6.02 25.84 3.94
N SER A 525 6.28 24.83 4.76
CA SER A 525 5.43 23.63 4.86
C SER A 525 4.01 23.94 5.36
N ALA A 526 3.86 24.85 6.31
CA ALA A 526 2.55 25.27 6.82
C ALA A 526 1.77 26.11 5.78
N VAL A 527 2.48 26.99 5.05
CA VAL A 527 1.87 27.77 3.95
C VAL A 527 1.44 26.84 2.82
N ASP A 528 2.28 25.90 2.40
CA ASP A 528 1.96 24.93 1.35
C ASP A 528 0.76 24.05 1.75
N ALA A 529 0.73 23.54 2.97
CA ALA A 529 -0.40 22.77 3.50
C ALA A 529 -1.68 23.62 3.61
N GLY A 530 -1.55 24.88 4.03
CA GLY A 530 -2.64 25.84 4.08
C GLY A 530 -3.21 26.16 2.69
N LEU A 531 -2.36 26.43 1.71
CA LEU A 531 -2.74 26.69 0.33
C LEU A 531 -3.41 25.46 -0.31
N GLN A 532 -2.88 24.26 -0.08
CA GLN A 532 -3.49 23.02 -0.56
C GLN A 532 -4.87 22.78 0.08
N THR A 533 -4.99 22.99 1.39
CA THR A 533 -6.29 22.89 2.08
C THR A 533 -7.30 23.92 1.53
N LEU A 534 -6.85 25.17 1.30
CA LEU A 534 -7.71 26.22 0.73
C LEU A 534 -8.09 25.91 -0.73
N SER A 535 -7.16 25.39 -1.54
CA SER A 535 -7.46 25.00 -2.92
C SER A 535 -8.46 23.83 -2.95
N PHE A 536 -8.31 22.86 -2.06
CA PHE A 536 -9.26 21.75 -1.91
C PHE A 536 -10.65 22.21 -1.48
N ILE A 537 -10.73 23.17 -0.56
CA ILE A 537 -12.01 23.72 -0.08
C ILE A 537 -12.71 24.59 -1.15
N LYS A 538 -11.95 25.23 -2.04
CA LYS A 538 -12.49 26.12 -3.10
C LYS A 538 -12.88 25.37 -4.39
N GLY A 539 -12.17 24.29 -4.75
CA GLY A 539 -12.53 23.43 -5.88
C GLY A 539 -13.61 22.44 -5.53
#